data_97ee5969a7a3ac77170e83e3159d8264
#
_entry.id   97ee5969a7a3ac77170e83e3159d8264
#
_cell.length_a   1.000
_cell.length_b   1.000
_cell.length_c   1.000
_cell.angle_alpha   90.00
_cell.angle_beta   90.00
_cell.angle_gamma   90.00
#
_symmetry.space_group_name_H-M   'P 1'
#
loop_
_entity.id
_entity.type
_entity.pdbx_description
1 polymer ?
#
loop_
_entity_poly.entity_id
_entity_poly.type
_entity_poly.pdbx_seq_one_letter_code
_entity_poly.pdbx_strand_id
1 'polypeptide(L)'
;PSPVSPGNEPMAPDKFEPTWQSLQQYEVPEGFRNAKFGIWAHWGPQCQPEQGDWYARGMYMQGSRQYRHHLEYFGHPSEYGYKDICHNWVIDRWNPDELMDLYIDMGAKYFVAMGVHHDNFDCWNSAYQPWNSINVGPKADIVGIWEKSARRRGMRFGIGFHNSPGRTWGQFMPVRYTSDSTGPFAGVPYDALQTRADGKGKWWEGMDPADLYGPVHTKENPLLSPFSNQFMWRIDDAISKYHPDLIYFDEHAGDSQTDLGVKMGLG
;
A
#
# COMPACT_ATOMS: atom_id res chain seq x y z
N PRO A 1 -5.92 -19.16 3.22
CA PRO A 1 -7.32 -19.16 2.84
C PRO A 1 -7.52 -18.07 1.80
N SER A 2 -8.07 -18.43 0.64
CA SER A 2 -8.48 -17.40 -0.32
C SER A 2 -9.39 -16.42 0.38
N PRO A 3 -9.24 -15.11 0.15
CA PRO A 3 -10.15 -14.15 0.74
C PRO A 3 -11.58 -14.56 0.37
N VAL A 4 -12.41 -14.62 1.36
CA VAL A 4 -13.84 -14.92 1.18
C VAL A 4 -14.37 -13.95 0.13
N SER A 5 -14.97 -14.49 -0.92
CA SER A 5 -15.69 -13.65 -1.89
C SER A 5 -16.79 -12.94 -1.12
N PRO A 6 -16.78 -11.63 -1.01
CA PRO A 6 -17.79 -10.98 -0.23
C PRO A 6 -19.09 -10.94 -1.02
N GLY A 7 -20.09 -11.32 -0.38
CA GLY A 7 -21.38 -10.72 -0.63
C GLY A 7 -21.30 -9.21 -0.39
N ASN A 8 -22.27 -8.45 -0.87
CA ASN A 8 -22.41 -7.05 -0.49
C ASN A 8 -22.45 -6.99 1.03
N GLU A 9 -21.34 -6.59 1.67
CA GLU A 9 -21.38 -6.34 3.10
C GLU A 9 -22.41 -5.22 3.32
N PRO A 10 -23.35 -5.42 4.26
CA PRO A 10 -24.28 -4.36 4.57
C PRO A 10 -23.47 -3.17 5.09
N MET A 11 -23.65 -2.02 4.47
CA MET A 11 -23.02 -0.79 4.97
C MET A 11 -23.56 -0.52 6.38
N ALA A 12 -22.65 -0.30 7.31
CA ALA A 12 -23.02 0.10 8.65
C ALA A 12 -23.86 1.40 8.58
N PRO A 13 -24.91 1.54 9.39
CA PRO A 13 -25.65 2.80 9.46
C PRO A 13 -24.68 3.91 9.87
N ASP A 14 -24.51 4.90 9.02
CA ASP A 14 -23.63 6.04 9.26
C ASP A 14 -24.38 7.36 9.00
N LYS A 15 -23.72 8.46 9.32
CA LYS A 15 -24.22 9.82 9.11
C LYS A 15 -24.52 10.09 7.64
N PHE A 16 -23.80 9.45 6.73
CA PHE A 16 -23.90 9.68 5.29
C PHE A 16 -24.35 8.42 4.54
N GLU A 17 -25.24 8.60 3.58
CA GLU A 17 -25.60 7.59 2.60
C GLU A 17 -24.60 7.58 1.43
N PRO A 18 -24.40 6.46 0.70
CA PRO A 18 -23.49 6.37 -0.44
C PRO A 18 -24.05 7.05 -1.68
N THR A 19 -24.41 8.30 -1.55
CA THR A 19 -24.94 9.15 -2.63
C THR A 19 -24.21 10.50 -2.61
N TRP A 20 -23.97 11.07 -3.78
CA TRP A 20 -23.37 12.40 -3.89
C TRP A 20 -24.14 13.46 -3.09
N GLN A 21 -25.47 13.39 -3.09
CA GLN A 21 -26.30 14.31 -2.35
C GLN A 21 -26.05 14.26 -0.84
N SER A 22 -25.82 13.06 -0.30
CA SER A 22 -25.51 12.87 1.12
C SER A 22 -24.07 13.30 1.41
N LEU A 23 -23.12 12.87 0.59
CA LEU A 23 -21.69 13.15 0.77
C LEU A 23 -21.37 14.65 0.66
N GLN A 24 -22.10 15.40 -0.15
CA GLN A 24 -21.95 16.87 -0.24
C GLN A 24 -22.27 17.61 1.07
N GLN A 25 -22.91 16.94 2.03
CA GLN A 25 -23.19 17.51 3.36
C GLN A 25 -22.00 17.36 4.33
N TYR A 26 -20.92 16.71 3.88
CA TYR A 26 -19.71 16.58 4.70
C TYR A 26 -19.06 17.95 4.94
N GLU A 27 -18.82 18.24 6.21
CA GLU A 27 -18.06 19.40 6.62
C GLU A 27 -16.73 18.98 7.23
N VAL A 28 -15.65 19.63 6.81
CA VAL A 28 -14.31 19.38 7.36
C VAL A 28 -14.32 19.70 8.85
N PRO A 29 -13.93 18.76 9.71
CA PRO A 29 -13.91 18.98 11.16
C PRO A 29 -13.06 20.20 11.54
N GLU A 30 -13.58 21.02 12.45
CA GLU A 30 -12.90 22.23 12.90
C GLU A 30 -11.50 21.94 13.46
N GLY A 31 -11.36 20.84 14.18
CA GLY A 31 -10.07 20.41 14.73
C GLY A 31 -9.01 20.15 13.66
N PHE A 32 -9.39 19.60 12.49
CA PHE A 32 -8.46 19.45 11.36
C PHE A 32 -8.17 20.79 10.70
N ARG A 33 -9.20 21.60 10.45
CA ARG A 33 -9.05 22.95 9.88
C ARG A 33 -8.12 23.84 10.71
N ASN A 34 -8.19 23.74 12.04
CA ASN A 34 -7.39 24.54 12.97
C ASN A 34 -6.00 23.96 13.23
N ALA A 35 -5.77 22.69 12.96
CA ALA A 35 -4.47 22.03 13.17
C ALA A 35 -3.35 22.66 12.34
N LYS A 36 -3.61 23.05 11.10
CA LYS A 36 -2.71 23.72 10.14
C LYS A 36 -1.45 22.93 9.77
N PHE A 37 -0.84 22.20 10.70
CA PHE A 37 0.41 21.49 10.48
C PHE A 37 0.32 20.06 11.01
N GLY A 38 0.65 19.11 10.17
CA GLY A 38 0.82 17.69 10.47
C GLY A 38 2.03 17.12 9.75
N ILE A 39 2.45 15.95 10.17
CA ILE A 39 3.56 15.22 9.57
C ILE A 39 3.03 13.91 9.01
N TRP A 40 3.54 13.54 7.86
CA TRP A 40 3.27 12.28 7.20
C TRP A 40 4.55 11.48 7.00
N ALA A 41 4.59 10.25 7.52
CA ALA A 41 5.67 9.32 7.25
C ALA A 41 5.32 8.48 6.01
N HIS A 42 5.91 8.85 4.87
CA HIS A 42 5.83 8.11 3.62
C HIS A 42 6.88 6.98 3.63
N TRP A 43 6.69 5.99 4.50
CA TRP A 43 7.69 5.01 4.84
C TRP A 43 7.14 3.58 4.82
N GLY A 44 7.81 2.71 4.10
CA GLY A 44 7.50 1.30 3.92
C GLY A 44 8.65 0.58 3.20
N PRO A 45 8.46 -0.66 2.71
CA PRO A 45 9.53 -1.45 2.09
C PRO A 45 10.15 -0.80 0.86
N GLN A 46 9.43 0.05 0.14
CA GLN A 46 9.93 0.79 -1.01
C GLN A 46 11.10 1.73 -0.65
N CYS A 47 11.24 2.10 0.63
CA CYS A 47 12.33 2.96 1.10
C CYS A 47 13.62 2.17 1.37
N GLN A 48 13.55 0.85 1.52
CA GLN A 48 14.71 0.02 1.88
C GLN A 48 15.92 0.19 0.95
N PRO A 49 15.75 0.30 -0.38
CA PRO A 49 16.88 0.52 -1.29
C PRO A 49 17.39 1.95 -1.37
N GLU A 50 16.77 2.92 -0.69
CA GLU A 50 17.15 4.35 -0.69
C GLU A 50 17.20 4.99 -2.09
N GLN A 51 16.35 4.54 -3.02
CA GLN A 51 16.32 4.97 -4.42
C GLN A 51 15.00 5.65 -4.84
N GLY A 52 14.26 6.17 -3.86
CA GLY A 52 12.99 6.86 -4.07
C GLY A 52 11.78 5.94 -3.93
N ASP A 53 10.64 6.55 -3.67
CA ASP A 53 9.40 5.88 -3.29
C ASP A 53 8.76 5.02 -4.41
N TRP A 54 9.07 5.31 -5.68
CA TRP A 54 8.62 4.50 -6.82
C TRP A 54 9.57 3.35 -7.18
N TYR A 55 10.41 2.94 -6.24
CA TYR A 55 11.34 1.84 -6.46
C TYR A 55 10.68 0.57 -6.95
N ALA A 56 9.56 0.21 -6.36
CA ALA A 56 8.78 -0.99 -6.70
C ALA A 56 8.27 -1.03 -8.16
N ARG A 57 8.29 0.10 -8.86
CA ARG A 57 8.05 0.19 -10.31
C ARG A 57 9.35 0.29 -11.09
N GLY A 58 10.22 1.22 -10.68
CA GLY A 58 11.43 1.56 -11.41
C GLY A 58 12.42 0.40 -11.54
N MET A 59 12.48 -0.50 -10.54
CA MET A 59 13.35 -1.68 -10.59
C MET A 59 12.99 -2.67 -11.72
N TYR A 60 11.77 -2.60 -12.25
CA TYR A 60 11.29 -3.42 -13.38
C TYR A 60 11.33 -2.68 -14.72
N MET A 61 11.94 -1.50 -14.76
CA MET A 61 12.03 -0.68 -15.98
C MET A 61 13.47 -0.65 -16.46
N GLN A 62 13.82 -1.52 -17.40
CA GLN A 62 15.17 -1.58 -17.97
C GLN A 62 15.68 -0.19 -18.35
N GLY A 63 16.89 0.15 -17.90
CA GLY A 63 17.53 1.45 -18.16
C GLY A 63 17.13 2.57 -17.20
N SER A 64 16.17 2.40 -16.31
CA SER A 64 15.89 3.37 -15.25
C SER A 64 17.03 3.43 -14.23
N ARG A 65 17.04 4.49 -13.39
CA ARG A 65 18.00 4.58 -12.29
C ARG A 65 17.83 3.43 -11.29
N GLN A 66 16.57 3.14 -10.92
CA GLN A 66 16.24 2.08 -9.97
C GLN A 66 16.60 0.70 -10.50
N TYR A 67 16.37 0.44 -11.80
CA TYR A 67 16.76 -0.83 -12.42
C TYR A 67 18.28 -1.03 -12.39
N ARG A 68 19.08 -0.02 -12.76
CA ARG A 68 20.55 -0.11 -12.71
C ARG A 68 21.06 -0.34 -11.30
N HIS A 69 20.52 0.38 -10.32
CA HIS A 69 20.84 0.17 -8.91
C HIS A 69 20.47 -1.25 -8.47
N HIS A 70 19.26 -1.70 -8.84
CA HIS A 70 18.79 -3.03 -8.47
C HIS A 70 19.69 -4.13 -9.04
N LEU A 71 20.03 -4.03 -10.31
CA LEU A 71 20.93 -4.98 -10.98
C LEU A 71 22.33 -5.04 -10.34
N GLU A 72 22.83 -3.90 -9.90
CA GLU A 72 24.16 -3.79 -9.27
C GLU A 72 24.20 -4.37 -7.85
N TYR A 73 23.18 -4.12 -7.04
CA TYR A 73 23.21 -4.44 -5.61
C TYR A 73 22.41 -5.68 -5.22
N PHE A 74 21.42 -6.06 -6.00
CA PHE A 74 20.49 -7.16 -5.69
C PHE A 74 20.45 -8.25 -6.75
N GLY A 75 20.86 -7.95 -7.98
CA GLY A 75 20.76 -8.85 -9.12
C GLY A 75 19.58 -8.56 -10.03
N HIS A 76 19.30 -9.48 -10.95
CA HIS A 76 18.23 -9.27 -11.94
C HIS A 76 16.84 -9.48 -11.31
N PRO A 77 15.81 -8.69 -11.67
CA PRO A 77 14.45 -8.81 -11.10
C PRO A 77 13.74 -10.15 -11.37
N SER A 78 14.27 -11.02 -12.21
CA SER A 78 13.78 -12.39 -12.36
C SER A 78 14.15 -13.30 -11.18
N GLU A 79 15.25 -13.00 -10.47
CA GLU A 79 15.79 -13.80 -9.39
C GLU A 79 15.55 -13.14 -8.02
N TYR A 80 15.72 -11.84 -7.95
CA TYR A 80 15.51 -11.03 -6.76
C TYR A 80 14.52 -9.92 -7.07
N GLY A 81 13.26 -10.12 -6.73
CA GLY A 81 12.18 -9.21 -7.06
C GLY A 81 11.79 -8.28 -5.91
N TYR A 82 10.71 -7.53 -6.11
CA TYR A 82 10.24 -6.62 -5.07
C TYR A 82 9.77 -7.34 -3.79
N LYS A 83 9.25 -8.57 -3.90
CA LYS A 83 8.93 -9.41 -2.74
C LYS A 83 10.16 -9.62 -1.84
N ASP A 84 11.35 -9.75 -2.44
CA ASP A 84 12.61 -9.94 -1.71
C ASP A 84 13.06 -8.64 -1.04
N ILE A 85 12.80 -7.48 -1.65
CA ILE A 85 12.97 -6.16 -1.00
C ILE A 85 12.05 -6.06 0.23
N CYS A 86 10.77 -6.45 0.11
CA CYS A 86 9.84 -6.48 1.24
C CYS A 86 10.34 -7.41 2.35
N HIS A 87 10.87 -8.57 2.00
CA HIS A 87 11.41 -9.54 2.95
C HIS A 87 12.61 -8.98 3.74
N ASN A 88 13.48 -8.25 3.07
CA ASN A 88 14.68 -7.67 3.67
C ASN A 88 14.46 -6.30 4.31
N TRP A 89 13.24 -5.79 4.32
CA TRP A 89 12.93 -4.55 5.02
C TRP A 89 13.10 -4.74 6.52
N VAL A 90 13.99 -3.94 7.13
CA VAL A 90 14.31 -3.94 8.56
C VAL A 90 13.96 -2.61 9.20
N ILE A 91 13.66 -2.65 10.51
CA ILE A 91 13.23 -1.49 11.30
C ILE A 91 14.07 -1.30 12.57
N ASP A 92 15.28 -1.84 12.58
CA ASP A 92 16.19 -1.90 13.74
C ASP A 92 16.61 -0.52 14.28
N ARG A 93 16.56 0.51 13.43
CA ARG A 93 16.90 1.90 13.79
C ARG A 93 15.67 2.80 13.95
N TRP A 94 14.47 2.24 13.84
CA TRP A 94 13.27 3.01 13.95
C TRP A 94 12.82 3.15 15.40
N ASN A 95 12.74 4.39 15.89
CA ASN A 95 12.16 4.72 17.18
C ASN A 95 10.97 5.66 16.99
N PRO A 96 9.74 5.13 16.93
CA PRO A 96 8.54 5.94 16.70
C PRO A 96 8.27 6.92 17.82
N ASP A 97 8.67 6.62 19.05
CA ASP A 97 8.45 7.49 20.20
C ASP A 97 9.33 8.76 20.12
N GLU A 98 10.60 8.60 19.83
CA GLU A 98 11.51 9.74 19.62
C GLU A 98 11.08 10.61 18.44
N LEU A 99 10.63 9.97 17.34
CA LEU A 99 10.14 10.70 16.18
C LEU A 99 8.86 11.47 16.49
N MET A 100 7.93 10.89 17.27
CA MET A 100 6.70 11.59 17.68
C MET A 100 7.02 12.78 18.56
N ASP A 101 7.97 12.65 19.51
CA ASP A 101 8.41 13.76 20.36
C ASP A 101 9.00 14.89 19.51
N LEU A 102 9.85 14.57 18.55
CA LEU A 102 10.41 15.53 17.59
C LEU A 102 9.32 16.24 16.78
N TYR A 103 8.32 15.51 16.27
CA TYR A 103 7.23 16.09 15.49
C TYR A 103 6.36 17.03 16.31
N ILE A 104 6.13 16.72 17.59
CA ILE A 104 5.41 17.60 18.51
C ILE A 104 6.23 18.87 18.78
N ASP A 105 7.52 18.74 19.02
CA ASP A 105 8.42 19.89 19.23
C ASP A 105 8.45 20.82 18.00
N MET A 106 8.33 20.25 16.80
CA MET A 106 8.19 21.01 15.55
C MET A 106 6.81 21.68 15.41
N GLY A 107 5.85 21.38 16.27
CA GLY A 107 4.51 21.96 16.28
C GLY A 107 3.44 21.16 15.55
N ALA A 108 3.71 19.92 15.14
CA ALA A 108 2.73 19.06 14.49
C ALA A 108 1.53 18.76 15.42
N LYS A 109 0.34 18.72 14.85
CA LYS A 109 -0.93 18.48 15.55
C LYS A 109 -1.57 17.15 15.18
N TYR A 110 -1.13 16.55 14.09
CA TYR A 110 -1.53 15.22 13.66
C TYR A 110 -0.38 14.54 12.94
N PHE A 111 -0.43 13.23 12.90
CA PHE A 111 0.51 12.38 12.21
C PHE A 111 -0.23 11.39 11.30
N VAL A 112 0.27 11.17 10.10
CA VAL A 112 -0.28 10.20 9.16
C VAL A 112 0.76 9.14 8.85
N ALA A 113 0.44 7.89 9.15
CA ALA A 113 1.24 6.73 8.73
C ALA A 113 0.84 6.29 7.33
N MET A 114 1.79 5.80 6.55
CA MET A 114 1.47 5.10 5.31
C MET A 114 0.96 3.69 5.64
N GLY A 115 -0.28 3.38 5.27
CA GLY A 115 -0.83 2.04 5.38
C GLY A 115 -0.32 1.14 4.25
N VAL A 116 -0.43 1.61 3.02
CA VAL A 116 0.01 0.88 1.83
C VAL A 116 0.46 1.85 0.76
N HIS A 117 1.56 1.53 0.06
CA HIS A 117 2.02 2.27 -1.11
C HIS A 117 1.47 1.66 -2.40
N HIS A 118 1.79 2.24 -3.56
CA HIS A 118 1.44 1.71 -4.89
C HIS A 118 2.02 0.31 -5.15
N ASP A 119 2.93 -0.15 -4.29
CA ASP A 119 3.57 -1.46 -4.31
C ASP A 119 2.64 -2.61 -3.90
N ASN A 120 1.50 -2.28 -3.26
CA ASN A 120 0.48 -3.21 -2.78
C ASN A 120 0.86 -4.00 -1.50
N PHE A 121 1.91 -3.57 -0.77
CA PHE A 121 2.33 -4.19 0.47
C PHE A 121 1.73 -3.47 1.68
N ASP A 122 0.97 -4.19 2.53
CA ASP A 122 0.32 -3.59 3.70
C ASP A 122 1.29 -3.44 4.88
N CYS A 123 1.37 -2.23 5.43
CA CYS A 123 2.21 -1.92 6.59
C CYS A 123 1.51 -2.17 7.94
N TRP A 124 0.45 -2.98 7.96
CA TRP A 124 -0.29 -3.37 9.16
C TRP A 124 -0.64 -4.85 9.17
N ASN A 125 -1.24 -5.33 10.26
CA ASN A 125 -1.78 -6.68 10.38
C ASN A 125 -3.06 -6.83 9.55
N SER A 126 -2.93 -6.79 8.23
CA SER A 126 -4.03 -6.89 7.29
C SER A 126 -4.67 -8.27 7.28
N ALA A 127 -6.01 -8.31 7.36
CA ALA A 127 -6.77 -9.55 7.22
C ALA A 127 -6.92 -10.01 5.76
N TYR A 128 -6.75 -9.08 4.81
CA TYR A 128 -7.07 -9.30 3.39
C TYR A 128 -5.85 -9.35 2.46
N GLN A 129 -4.69 -8.87 2.93
CA GLN A 129 -3.43 -8.91 2.17
C GLN A 129 -2.41 -9.77 2.91
N PRO A 130 -2.06 -10.97 2.39
CA PRO A 130 -1.05 -11.82 3.03
C PRO A 130 0.37 -11.24 2.96
N TRP A 131 0.63 -10.38 1.95
CA TRP A 131 1.88 -9.63 1.84
C TRP A 131 1.81 -8.36 2.69
N ASN A 132 2.05 -8.52 3.97
CA ASN A 132 1.99 -7.44 4.95
C ASN A 132 3.17 -7.50 5.93
N SER A 133 3.37 -6.43 6.68
CA SER A 133 4.52 -6.26 7.58
C SER A 133 4.55 -7.23 8.77
N ILE A 134 3.45 -7.94 9.08
CA ILE A 134 3.44 -9.03 10.06
C ILE A 134 4.00 -10.32 9.45
N ASN A 135 3.65 -10.60 8.20
CA ASN A 135 4.00 -11.87 7.55
C ASN A 135 5.36 -11.81 6.84
N VAL A 136 5.78 -10.61 6.41
CA VAL A 136 6.98 -10.41 5.60
C VAL A 136 7.78 -9.21 6.14
N GLY A 137 9.08 -9.27 6.05
CA GLY A 137 9.97 -8.20 6.49
C GLY A 137 10.04 -8.05 8.00
N PRO A 138 9.68 -6.90 8.60
CA PRO A 138 9.95 -6.56 9.98
C PRO A 138 9.19 -7.39 11.02
N LYS A 139 8.20 -8.17 10.60
CA LYS A 139 7.33 -8.97 11.49
C LYS A 139 6.64 -8.12 12.57
N ALA A 140 6.25 -6.91 12.21
CA ALA A 140 5.69 -5.94 13.12
C ALA A 140 4.50 -5.20 12.49
N ASP A 141 3.55 -4.80 13.32
CA ASP A 141 2.42 -3.96 12.95
C ASP A 141 2.86 -2.48 12.92
N ILE A 142 3.38 -2.04 11.80
CA ILE A 142 3.96 -0.70 11.65
C ILE A 142 2.92 0.39 11.90
N VAL A 143 1.74 0.27 11.30
CA VAL A 143 0.64 1.23 11.50
C VAL A 143 0.20 1.26 12.96
N GLY A 144 0.01 0.10 13.58
CA GLY A 144 -0.40 0.03 14.99
C GLY A 144 0.67 0.54 15.96
N ILE A 145 1.95 0.39 15.64
CA ILE A 145 3.04 0.97 16.45
C ILE A 145 3.02 2.51 16.34
N TRP A 146 2.88 3.07 15.14
CA TRP A 146 2.73 4.50 14.92
C TRP A 146 1.48 5.06 15.63
N GLU A 147 0.35 4.36 15.49
CA GLU A 147 -0.91 4.75 16.13
C GLU A 147 -0.74 4.87 17.65
N LYS A 148 -0.19 3.83 18.30
CA LYS A 148 0.03 3.82 19.74
C LYS A 148 0.97 4.93 20.18
N SER A 149 2.05 5.20 19.42
CA SER A 149 2.99 6.27 19.74
C SER A 149 2.34 7.65 19.65
N ALA A 150 1.56 7.91 18.60
CA ALA A 150 0.82 9.15 18.40
C ALA A 150 -0.24 9.38 19.51
N ARG A 151 -1.07 8.36 19.77
CA ARG A 151 -2.16 8.44 20.75
C ARG A 151 -1.67 8.67 22.18
N ARG A 152 -0.58 8.00 22.58
CA ARG A 152 0.00 8.22 23.92
C ARG A 152 0.42 9.68 24.17
N ARG A 153 0.68 10.42 23.10
CA ARG A 153 1.10 11.83 23.13
C ARG A 153 -0.02 12.81 22.82
N GLY A 154 -1.24 12.31 22.68
CA GLY A 154 -2.40 13.14 22.38
C GLY A 154 -2.44 13.67 20.95
N MET A 155 -1.60 13.15 20.04
CA MET A 155 -1.67 13.47 18.62
C MET A 155 -2.84 12.77 17.95
N ARG A 156 -3.49 13.46 17.02
CA ARG A 156 -4.41 12.82 16.09
C ARG A 156 -3.65 11.94 15.12
N PHE A 157 -4.26 10.81 14.75
CA PHE A 157 -3.65 9.80 13.92
C PHE A 157 -4.42 9.59 12.62
N GLY A 158 -3.72 9.52 11.51
CA GLY A 158 -4.26 9.20 10.20
C GLY A 158 -3.54 8.06 9.51
N ILE A 159 -4.18 7.52 8.47
CA ILE A 159 -3.62 6.48 7.61
C ILE A 159 -3.73 6.93 6.15
N GLY A 160 -2.61 6.81 5.41
CA GLY A 160 -2.55 7.07 3.97
C GLY A 160 -2.62 5.77 3.16
N PHE A 161 -3.45 5.77 2.13
CA PHE A 161 -3.63 4.66 1.20
C PHE A 161 -3.23 5.11 -0.20
N HIS A 162 -2.26 4.42 -0.81
CA HIS A 162 -1.72 4.73 -2.14
C HIS A 162 -1.95 3.60 -3.14
N ASN A 163 -2.74 2.62 -2.79
CA ASN A 163 -2.99 1.44 -3.62
C ASN A 163 -4.26 1.57 -4.48
N SER A 164 -4.54 2.78 -4.95
CA SER A 164 -5.68 2.99 -5.83
C SER A 164 -5.54 2.21 -7.14
N PRO A 165 -6.66 1.87 -7.76
CA PRO A 165 -6.68 1.16 -9.04
C PRO A 165 -5.83 1.82 -10.13
N GLY A 166 -5.85 3.15 -10.23
CA GLY A 166 -5.20 3.88 -11.32
C GLY A 166 -3.70 3.70 -11.38
N ARG A 167 -3.00 3.88 -10.26
CA ARG A 167 -1.53 3.78 -10.22
C ARG A 167 -1.04 2.38 -9.95
N THR A 168 -1.57 1.72 -8.95
CA THR A 168 -1.11 0.37 -8.60
C THR A 168 -1.30 -0.57 -9.77
N TRP A 169 -2.48 -0.60 -10.36
CA TRP A 169 -2.82 -1.51 -11.46
C TRP A 169 -2.47 -0.96 -12.84
N GLY A 170 -2.62 0.34 -13.03
CA GLY A 170 -2.33 0.96 -14.32
C GLY A 170 -0.85 1.22 -14.58
N GLN A 171 -0.03 1.41 -13.55
CA GLN A 171 1.36 1.83 -13.71
C GLN A 171 2.38 0.90 -13.05
N PHE A 172 2.14 0.43 -11.81
CA PHE A 172 3.11 -0.41 -11.10
C PHE A 172 3.05 -1.87 -11.55
N MET A 173 1.87 -2.44 -11.65
CA MET A 173 1.74 -3.86 -11.95
C MET A 173 2.15 -4.22 -13.39
N PRO A 174 1.79 -3.49 -14.44
CA PRO A 174 2.12 -3.91 -15.81
C PRO A 174 3.60 -4.11 -16.05
N VAL A 175 4.46 -3.27 -15.48
CA VAL A 175 5.91 -3.37 -15.70
C VAL A 175 6.53 -4.61 -15.09
N ARG A 176 5.93 -5.14 -14.02
CA ARG A 176 6.42 -6.34 -13.32
C ARG A 176 6.21 -7.63 -14.13
N TYR A 177 5.26 -7.61 -15.07
CA TYR A 177 4.93 -8.76 -15.94
C TYR A 177 5.66 -8.69 -17.29
N THR A 178 6.73 -7.92 -17.39
CA THR A 178 7.55 -7.80 -18.58
C THR A 178 8.89 -8.51 -18.43
N SER A 179 9.82 -8.21 -19.29
CA SER A 179 11.20 -8.69 -19.31
C SER A 179 12.11 -7.62 -19.89
N ASP A 180 13.41 -7.80 -19.77
CA ASP A 180 14.36 -6.98 -20.49
C ASP A 180 14.17 -7.16 -22.01
N SER A 181 14.27 -6.05 -22.73
CA SER A 181 14.20 -6.03 -24.20
C SER A 181 15.55 -6.27 -24.86
N THR A 182 16.65 -6.01 -24.15
CA THR A 182 18.03 -6.09 -24.67
C THR A 182 19.00 -6.61 -23.62
N GLY A 183 20.22 -6.95 -24.04
CA GLY A 183 21.30 -7.34 -23.13
C GLY A 183 21.23 -8.83 -22.71
N PRO A 184 22.02 -9.21 -21.69
CA PRO A 184 22.20 -10.62 -21.30
C PRO A 184 20.94 -11.28 -20.75
N PHE A 185 19.97 -10.48 -20.27
CA PHE A 185 18.70 -10.96 -19.72
C PHE A 185 17.51 -10.73 -20.67
N ALA A 186 17.76 -10.41 -21.94
CA ALA A 186 16.69 -10.16 -22.91
C ALA A 186 15.72 -11.33 -22.98
N GLY A 187 14.42 -11.05 -22.81
CA GLY A 187 13.35 -12.04 -22.82
C GLY A 187 13.22 -12.88 -21.54
N VAL A 188 14.08 -12.69 -20.54
CA VAL A 188 13.94 -13.37 -19.24
C VAL A 188 12.81 -12.68 -18.46
N PRO A 189 11.71 -13.37 -18.15
CA PRO A 189 10.58 -12.78 -17.44
C PRO A 189 10.98 -12.33 -16.03
N TYR A 190 10.44 -11.21 -15.58
CA TYR A 190 10.59 -10.79 -14.21
C TYR A 190 9.78 -11.69 -13.25
N ASP A 191 10.04 -11.58 -11.98
CA ASP A 191 9.55 -12.49 -10.93
C ASP A 191 8.03 -12.43 -10.67
N ALA A 192 7.31 -11.45 -11.21
CA ALA A 192 5.85 -11.38 -11.09
C ALA A 192 5.11 -12.54 -11.79
N LEU A 193 5.78 -13.23 -12.71
CA LEU A 193 5.24 -14.44 -13.35
C LEU A 193 5.46 -15.72 -12.53
N GLN A 194 6.17 -15.65 -11.41
CA GLN A 194 6.29 -16.77 -10.49
C GLN A 194 4.94 -17.07 -9.83
N THR A 195 4.74 -18.32 -9.51
CA THR A 195 3.52 -18.85 -8.89
C THR A 195 3.81 -19.34 -7.48
N ARG A 196 2.80 -19.62 -6.70
CA ARG A 196 2.94 -20.25 -5.37
C ARG A 196 3.82 -21.51 -5.39
N ALA A 197 3.77 -22.28 -6.47
CA ALA A 197 4.56 -23.51 -6.61
C ALA A 197 6.07 -23.23 -6.69
N ASP A 198 6.46 -22.08 -7.26
CA ASP A 198 7.87 -21.66 -7.38
C ASP A 198 8.49 -21.27 -6.04
N GLY A 199 7.64 -21.07 -5.02
CA GLY A 199 8.06 -20.81 -3.64
C GLY A 199 8.54 -22.02 -2.85
N LYS A 200 8.36 -23.24 -3.38
CA LYS A 200 8.75 -24.46 -2.66
C LYS A 200 10.24 -24.44 -2.29
N GLY A 201 10.51 -24.57 -1.01
CA GLY A 201 11.87 -24.50 -0.44
C GLY A 201 12.47 -23.10 -0.37
N LYS A 202 11.73 -22.05 -0.71
CA LYS A 202 12.14 -20.65 -0.57
C LYS A 202 11.51 -20.01 0.66
N TRP A 203 12.00 -18.82 1.05
CA TRP A 203 11.50 -18.07 2.20
C TRP A 203 10.01 -17.72 2.10
N TRP A 204 9.46 -17.64 0.89
CA TRP A 204 8.06 -17.32 0.61
C TRP A 204 7.19 -18.54 0.30
N GLU A 205 7.64 -19.75 0.70
CA GLU A 205 6.86 -20.96 0.51
C GLU A 205 5.45 -20.83 1.11
N GLY A 206 4.44 -21.22 0.32
CA GLY A 206 3.03 -21.10 0.70
C GLY A 206 2.38 -19.74 0.42
N MET A 207 3.15 -18.71 0.07
CA MET A 207 2.64 -17.41 -0.39
C MET A 207 2.49 -17.40 -1.91
N ASP A 208 1.55 -16.60 -2.40
CA ASP A 208 1.35 -16.41 -3.83
C ASP A 208 1.87 -15.03 -4.24
N PRO A 209 2.86 -14.93 -5.13
CA PRO A 209 3.33 -13.63 -5.62
C PRO A 209 2.24 -12.80 -6.30
N ALA A 210 1.23 -13.44 -6.89
CA ALA A 210 0.09 -12.74 -7.49
C ALA A 210 -0.71 -11.90 -6.48
N ASP A 211 -0.72 -12.26 -5.20
CA ASP A 211 -1.36 -11.47 -4.15
C ASP A 211 -0.63 -10.13 -3.93
N LEU A 212 0.69 -10.08 -4.12
CA LEU A 212 1.47 -8.85 -4.05
C LEU A 212 1.48 -8.10 -5.38
N TYR A 213 1.77 -8.81 -6.47
CA TYR A 213 1.98 -8.20 -7.78
C TYR A 213 0.67 -7.93 -8.52
N GLY A 214 -0.42 -8.54 -8.09
CA GLY A 214 -1.73 -8.48 -8.73
C GLY A 214 -1.85 -9.42 -9.93
N PRO A 215 -3.07 -9.65 -10.41
CA PRO A 215 -3.29 -10.42 -11.64
C PRO A 215 -2.81 -9.63 -12.87
N VAL A 216 -2.40 -10.36 -13.91
CA VAL A 216 -2.08 -9.76 -15.21
C VAL A 216 -3.28 -8.96 -15.71
N HIS A 217 -3.06 -7.70 -15.99
CA HIS A 217 -4.08 -6.81 -16.49
C HIS A 217 -4.12 -6.85 -18.01
N THR A 218 -5.21 -7.35 -18.58
CA THR A 218 -5.48 -7.26 -20.03
C THR A 218 -6.56 -6.22 -20.29
N LYS A 219 -6.63 -5.71 -21.54
CA LYS A 219 -7.68 -4.77 -21.94
C LYS A 219 -9.09 -5.35 -21.83
N GLU A 220 -9.20 -6.68 -21.91
CA GLU A 220 -10.46 -7.42 -21.80
C GLU A 220 -10.85 -7.70 -20.34
N ASN A 221 -9.93 -7.51 -19.40
CA ASN A 221 -10.22 -7.65 -17.98
C ASN A 221 -10.18 -6.25 -17.33
N PRO A 222 -11.29 -5.51 -17.43
CA PRO A 222 -11.35 -4.19 -16.83
C PRO A 222 -11.18 -4.33 -15.32
N LEU A 223 -10.57 -3.33 -14.71
CA LEU A 223 -10.25 -3.12 -13.28
C LEU A 223 -11.42 -3.41 -12.32
N LEU A 224 -12.24 -4.39 -12.59
CA LEU A 224 -13.51 -4.51 -11.93
C LEU A 224 -13.51 -5.63 -10.89
N SER A 225 -14.17 -5.32 -9.88
CA SER A 225 -14.73 -6.14 -8.81
C SER A 225 -13.74 -6.78 -7.84
N PRO A 226 -12.85 -7.74 -8.14
CA PRO A 226 -12.07 -8.35 -7.06
C PRO A 226 -11.10 -7.38 -6.37
N PHE A 227 -10.41 -6.54 -7.16
CA PHE A 227 -9.47 -5.58 -6.59
C PHE A 227 -10.18 -4.43 -5.89
N SER A 228 -11.22 -3.90 -6.45
CA SER A 228 -11.99 -2.81 -5.84
C SER A 228 -12.61 -3.22 -4.52
N ASN A 229 -13.15 -4.43 -4.46
CA ASN A 229 -13.65 -4.99 -3.22
C ASN A 229 -12.51 -5.20 -2.20
N GLN A 230 -11.38 -5.77 -2.63
CA GLN A 230 -10.23 -5.97 -1.78
C GLN A 230 -9.65 -4.64 -1.26
N PHE A 231 -9.64 -3.59 -2.10
CA PHE A 231 -9.24 -2.25 -1.70
C PHE A 231 -10.14 -1.72 -0.58
N MET A 232 -11.45 -1.82 -0.73
CA MET A 232 -12.42 -1.44 0.31
C MET A 232 -12.21 -2.19 1.62
N TRP A 233 -12.08 -3.52 1.56
CA TRP A 233 -11.95 -4.32 2.78
C TRP A 233 -10.67 -4.04 3.53
N ARG A 234 -9.59 -3.78 2.79
CA ARG A 234 -8.32 -3.39 3.41
C ARG A 234 -8.42 -2.05 4.13
N ILE A 235 -9.16 -1.09 3.55
CA ILE A 235 -9.44 0.20 4.19
C ILE A 235 -10.32 -0.01 5.43
N ASP A 236 -11.41 -0.75 5.30
CA ASP A 236 -12.33 -1.03 6.40
C ASP A 236 -11.62 -1.79 7.55
N ASP A 237 -10.79 -2.78 7.21
CA ASP A 237 -9.95 -3.51 8.17
C ASP A 237 -9.03 -2.55 8.96
N ALA A 238 -8.37 -1.63 8.28
CA ALA A 238 -7.51 -0.66 8.93
C ALA A 238 -8.30 0.37 9.76
N ILE A 239 -9.44 0.85 9.27
CA ILE A 239 -10.32 1.74 10.02
C ILE A 239 -10.80 1.05 11.30
N SER A 240 -11.29 -0.17 11.19
CA SER A 240 -11.83 -0.95 12.32
C SER A 240 -10.76 -1.27 13.36
N LYS A 241 -9.50 -1.43 12.97
CA LYS A 241 -8.39 -1.76 13.88
C LYS A 241 -7.80 -0.55 14.58
N TYR A 242 -7.64 0.56 13.86
CA TYR A 242 -6.85 1.70 14.34
C TYR A 242 -7.66 2.97 14.58
N HIS A 243 -8.94 3.00 14.18
CA HIS A 243 -9.85 4.13 14.37
C HIS A 243 -9.19 5.49 14.03
N PRO A 244 -8.67 5.67 12.79
CA PRO A 244 -7.97 6.89 12.44
C PRO A 244 -8.88 8.11 12.46
N ASP A 245 -8.31 9.28 12.84
CA ASP A 245 -9.01 10.57 12.77
C ASP A 245 -9.03 11.12 11.33
N LEU A 246 -8.15 10.62 10.47
CA LEU A 246 -7.97 11.07 9.09
C LEU A 246 -7.60 9.89 8.20
N ILE A 247 -8.22 9.82 7.03
CA ILE A 247 -7.81 8.96 5.95
C ILE A 247 -7.36 9.84 4.78
N TYR A 248 -6.24 9.46 4.18
CA TYR A 248 -5.70 10.13 3.01
C TYR A 248 -5.56 9.16 1.84
N PHE A 249 -6.06 9.57 0.69
CA PHE A 249 -5.85 8.86 -0.57
C PHE A 249 -4.93 9.71 -1.45
N ASP A 250 -3.82 9.14 -1.93
CA ASP A 250 -2.84 9.86 -2.75
C ASP A 250 -3.27 10.04 -4.20
N GLU A 251 -4.44 9.63 -4.54
CA GLU A 251 -4.95 9.68 -5.92
C GLU A 251 -6.41 10.04 -5.99
N HIS A 252 -6.80 10.46 -7.20
CA HIS A 252 -8.20 10.58 -7.54
C HIS A 252 -8.87 9.20 -7.47
N ALA A 253 -9.41 8.86 -6.33
CA ALA A 253 -10.15 7.61 -6.14
C ALA A 253 -11.41 7.53 -7.03
N GLY A 254 -11.75 8.59 -7.77
CA GLY A 254 -12.98 8.73 -8.50
C GLY A 254 -12.93 8.96 -10.01
N ASP A 255 -11.79 9.36 -10.58
CA ASP A 255 -11.79 9.93 -11.94
C ASP A 255 -12.13 8.96 -13.08
N SER A 256 -11.80 7.70 -12.97
CA SER A 256 -12.19 6.70 -13.98
C SER A 256 -13.25 5.73 -13.49
N GLN A 257 -13.80 5.94 -12.29
CA GLN A 257 -14.64 4.96 -11.61
C GLN A 257 -15.64 5.66 -10.66
N THR A 258 -16.32 6.67 -11.16
CA THR A 258 -17.29 7.47 -10.40
C THR A 258 -18.30 6.60 -9.64
N ASP A 259 -18.77 5.51 -10.26
CA ASP A 259 -19.69 4.58 -9.60
C ASP A 259 -19.05 3.82 -8.45
N LEU A 260 -17.75 3.53 -8.54
CA LEU A 260 -17.01 2.88 -7.47
C LEU A 260 -16.76 3.86 -6.33
N GLY A 261 -16.34 5.08 -6.65
CA GLY A 261 -16.16 6.15 -5.67
C GLY A 261 -17.43 6.39 -4.85
N VAL A 262 -18.57 6.45 -5.50
CA VAL A 262 -19.88 6.59 -4.82
C VAL A 262 -20.19 5.37 -3.95
N LYS A 263 -20.00 4.15 -4.47
CA LYS A 263 -20.24 2.92 -3.69
C LYS A 263 -19.34 2.79 -2.48
N MET A 264 -18.16 3.37 -2.55
CA MET A 264 -17.18 3.38 -1.47
C MET A 264 -17.35 4.55 -0.50
N GLY A 265 -18.30 5.47 -0.77
CA GLY A 265 -18.41 6.69 0.02
C GLY A 265 -17.21 7.62 -0.10
N LEU A 266 -16.42 7.48 -1.16
CA LEU A 266 -15.25 8.30 -1.46
C LEU A 266 -15.69 9.43 -2.41
N GLY A 267 -16.09 10.53 -1.86
CA GLY A 267 -16.49 11.72 -2.59
C GLY A 267 -15.68 12.94 -2.19
#